data_a5b77fa025a8e24082f15c9525c4f372
#
_entry.id   a5b77fa025a8e24082f15c9525c4f372
#
_cell.length_a   1.000
_cell.length_b   1.000
_cell.length_c   1.000
_cell.angle_alpha   90.00
_cell.angle_beta   90.00
_cell.angle_gamma   90.00
#
_symmetry.space_group_name_H-M   'P 1'
#
loop_
_entity.id
_entity.type
_entity.pdbx_description
1 polymer ?
#
loop_
_entity_poly.entity_id
_entity_poly.type
_entity_poly.pdbx_seq_one_letter_code
_entity_poly.pdbx_strand_id
1 'polypeptide(L)'
;GPYSNLILGALFSLLFLFIISPIQGNLFVVDKLTVDNFTAGLPAESSGLKLPFEIISLNGEKVVGSSINSLEKMFNEIKPENTVILNTDQGEFIIKAVKDEKSNRGLIGININLQTKIRQGYNESLGKVFNWFQLLIMWLGMVNIGVGLFNLLPLGPVDGGRMFYSLLLGITKD
;
A
#
# COMPACT_ATOMS: atom_id res chain seq x y z
N GLY A 1 -27.30 -13.59 0.14
CA GLY A 1 -26.55 -14.60 -0.57
C GLY A 1 -25.18 -14.08 -1.05
N PRO A 2 -24.37 -14.88 -1.73
CA PRO A 2 -22.99 -14.55 -2.10
C PRO A 2 -22.87 -13.27 -2.92
N TYR A 3 -23.81 -13.02 -3.81
CA TYR A 3 -23.84 -11.81 -4.63
C TYR A 3 -23.97 -10.51 -3.82
N SER A 4 -24.82 -10.50 -2.79
CA SER A 4 -24.98 -9.32 -1.94
C SER A 4 -23.66 -8.99 -1.22
N ASN A 5 -22.97 -10.01 -0.73
CA ASN A 5 -21.68 -9.83 -0.06
C ASN A 5 -20.60 -9.33 -1.05
N LEU A 6 -20.55 -9.86 -2.27
CA LEU A 6 -19.61 -9.40 -3.30
C LEU A 6 -19.91 -7.94 -3.71
N ILE A 7 -21.18 -7.58 -3.87
CA ILE A 7 -21.57 -6.20 -4.19
C ILE A 7 -21.18 -5.26 -3.05
N LEU A 8 -21.48 -5.62 -1.77
CA LEU A 8 -21.09 -4.81 -0.63
C LEU A 8 -19.57 -4.70 -0.51
N GLY A 9 -18.84 -5.80 -0.70
CA GLY A 9 -17.39 -5.80 -0.72
C GLY A 9 -16.82 -4.88 -1.80
N ALA A 10 -17.37 -4.92 -3.01
CA ALA A 10 -17.00 -4.01 -4.09
C ALA A 10 -17.29 -2.54 -3.74
N LEU A 11 -18.47 -2.25 -3.17
CA LEU A 11 -18.83 -0.89 -2.74
C LEU A 11 -17.88 -0.35 -1.67
N PHE A 12 -17.53 -1.14 -0.65
CA PHE A 12 -16.56 -0.73 0.36
C PHE A 12 -15.16 -0.54 -0.24
N SER A 13 -14.75 -1.38 -1.18
CA SER A 13 -13.47 -1.23 -1.89
C SER A 13 -13.43 0.04 -2.72
N LEU A 14 -14.49 0.37 -3.44
CA LEU A 14 -14.61 1.63 -4.19
C LEU A 14 -14.61 2.84 -3.26
N LEU A 15 -15.35 2.78 -2.15
CA LEU A 15 -15.34 3.83 -1.12
C LEU A 15 -13.93 4.05 -0.58
N PHE A 16 -13.21 2.95 -0.30
CA PHE A 16 -11.83 3.02 0.17
C PHE A 16 -10.91 3.69 -0.87
N LEU A 17 -10.93 3.23 -2.12
CA LEU A 17 -10.04 3.71 -3.17
C LEU A 17 -10.31 5.16 -3.57
N PHE A 18 -11.59 5.53 -3.73
CA PHE A 18 -11.94 6.84 -4.31
C PHE A 18 -12.22 7.93 -3.29
N ILE A 19 -12.48 7.58 -2.03
CA ILE A 19 -12.82 8.56 -0.99
C ILE A 19 -11.80 8.50 0.16
N ILE A 20 -11.60 7.33 0.77
CA ILE A 20 -10.77 7.22 1.97
C ILE A 20 -9.29 7.46 1.65
N SER A 21 -8.75 6.80 0.62
CA SER A 21 -7.33 6.90 0.26
C SER A 21 -6.90 8.32 -0.13
N PRO A 22 -7.65 9.08 -0.95
CA PRO A 22 -7.32 10.48 -1.23
C PRO A 22 -7.37 11.39 0.01
N ILE A 23 -8.34 11.17 0.91
CA ILE A 23 -8.44 11.93 2.17
C ILE A 23 -7.22 11.63 3.05
N GLN A 24 -6.83 10.37 3.18
CA GLN A 24 -5.64 9.96 3.92
C GLN A 24 -4.39 10.66 3.41
N GLY A 25 -4.17 10.66 2.09
CA GLY A 25 -3.02 11.30 1.45
C GLY A 25 -2.93 12.81 1.69
N ASN A 26 -4.07 13.48 1.97
CA ASN A 26 -4.12 14.89 2.30
C ASN A 26 -4.06 15.19 3.81
N LEU A 27 -4.63 14.31 4.62
CA LEU A 27 -4.74 14.48 6.07
C LEU A 27 -3.44 14.14 6.80
N PHE A 28 -2.68 13.17 6.30
CA PHE A 28 -1.44 12.72 6.90
C PHE A 28 -0.22 13.17 6.10
N VAL A 29 0.84 13.45 6.83
CA VAL A 29 2.16 13.78 6.27
C VAL A 29 3.21 12.85 6.84
N VAL A 30 4.30 12.71 6.13
CA VAL A 30 5.46 11.96 6.59
C VAL A 30 6.03 12.63 7.84
N ASP A 31 6.08 11.90 8.94
CA ASP A 31 6.76 12.32 10.16
C ASP A 31 8.22 11.88 10.13
N LYS A 32 8.43 10.61 9.83
CA LYS A 32 9.73 9.98 9.78
C LYS A 32 9.76 8.90 8.71
N LEU A 33 10.84 8.83 7.95
CA LEU A 33 11.11 7.77 6.98
C LEU A 33 12.42 7.09 7.35
N THR A 34 12.35 5.90 7.95
CA THR A 34 13.50 5.12 8.34
C THR A 34 13.75 3.96 7.40
N VAL A 35 15.01 3.59 7.27
CA VAL A 35 15.44 2.39 6.55
C VAL A 35 16.04 1.43 7.56
N ASP A 36 15.42 0.27 7.70
CA ASP A 36 15.83 -0.75 8.70
C ASP A 36 16.56 -1.91 8.03
N ASN A 37 16.46 -2.06 6.71
CA ASN A 37 17.11 -3.15 5.99
C ASN A 37 17.38 -2.78 4.51
N PHE A 38 18.39 -3.43 3.92
CA PHE A 38 18.68 -3.39 2.48
C PHE A 38 18.14 -4.64 1.79
N THR A 39 17.79 -4.50 0.53
CA THR A 39 17.56 -5.65 -0.34
C THR A 39 18.90 -6.12 -0.87
N ALA A 40 19.27 -7.37 -0.58
CA ALA A 40 20.55 -7.94 -0.96
C ALA A 40 20.84 -7.84 -2.47
N GLY A 41 22.08 -7.49 -2.78
CA GLY A 41 22.54 -7.34 -4.17
C GLY A 41 22.11 -6.06 -4.87
N LEU A 42 21.44 -5.11 -4.18
CA LEU A 42 21.07 -3.82 -4.74
C LEU A 42 21.98 -2.67 -4.27
N PRO A 43 22.06 -1.57 -5.03
CA PRO A 43 23.08 -0.54 -4.86
C PRO A 43 23.19 0.09 -3.49
N ALA A 44 22.09 0.22 -2.72
CA ALA A 44 22.12 0.82 -1.41
C ALA A 44 22.98 0.01 -0.41
N GLU A 45 23.05 -1.31 -0.55
CA GLU A 45 23.86 -2.18 0.32
C GLU A 45 25.35 -1.86 0.26
N SER A 46 25.84 -1.46 -0.94
CA SER A 46 27.26 -1.11 -1.17
C SER A 46 27.55 0.38 -1.06
N SER A 47 26.56 1.21 -0.73
CA SER A 47 26.70 2.67 -0.71
C SER A 47 27.48 3.23 0.48
N GLY A 48 27.79 2.41 1.48
CA GLY A 48 28.41 2.83 2.75
C GLY A 48 27.43 3.33 3.81
N LEU A 49 26.14 3.32 3.55
CA LEU A 49 25.08 3.62 4.53
C LEU A 49 25.07 2.56 5.64
N LYS A 50 24.90 2.98 6.89
CA LYS A 50 24.79 2.09 8.06
C LYS A 50 23.34 2.06 8.54
N LEU A 51 22.81 0.87 8.70
CA LEU A 51 21.45 0.64 9.20
C LEU A 51 21.39 0.74 10.75
N PRO A 52 20.30 1.23 11.32
CA PRO A 52 19.21 1.96 10.64
C PRO A 52 19.60 3.42 10.35
N PHE A 53 18.94 4.06 9.37
CA PHE A 53 19.11 5.49 9.09
C PHE A 53 17.78 6.14 8.72
N GLU A 54 17.73 7.48 8.80
CA GLU A 54 16.58 8.29 8.45
C GLU A 54 16.81 9.06 7.15
N ILE A 55 15.83 9.02 6.23
CA ILE A 55 15.87 9.81 4.99
C ILE A 55 15.22 11.17 5.24
N ILE A 56 15.98 12.24 5.04
CA ILE A 56 15.56 13.63 5.20
C ILE A 56 15.06 14.21 3.87
N SER A 57 15.80 13.96 2.78
CA SER A 57 15.41 14.39 1.44
C SER A 57 15.84 13.38 0.37
N LEU A 58 15.14 13.38 -0.76
CA LEU A 58 15.39 12.58 -1.94
C LEU A 58 15.52 13.49 -3.14
N ASN A 59 16.66 13.46 -3.84
CA ASN A 59 16.96 14.32 -5.00
C ASN A 59 16.72 15.81 -4.74
N GLY A 60 16.99 16.28 -3.51
CA GLY A 60 16.77 17.66 -3.07
C GLY A 60 15.33 17.97 -2.60
N GLU A 61 14.37 17.09 -2.83
CA GLU A 61 13.02 17.24 -2.33
C GLU A 61 12.89 16.73 -0.89
N LYS A 62 12.30 17.54 -0.02
CA LYS A 62 12.15 17.22 1.41
C LYS A 62 11.11 16.12 1.60
N VAL A 63 11.49 15.04 2.28
CA VAL A 63 10.62 13.89 2.60
C VAL A 63 9.76 14.18 3.82
N VAL A 64 10.36 14.63 4.91
CA VAL A 64 9.65 14.94 6.17
C VAL A 64 8.70 16.12 5.97
N GLY A 65 7.42 15.93 6.32
CA GLY A 65 6.35 16.90 6.14
C GLY A 65 5.67 16.83 4.76
N SER A 66 6.18 16.03 3.82
CA SER A 66 5.51 15.79 2.53
C SER A 66 4.25 14.93 2.71
N SER A 67 3.33 15.00 1.74
CA SER A 67 2.20 14.06 1.70
C SER A 67 2.66 12.66 1.27
N ILE A 68 1.88 11.64 1.64
CA ILE A 68 2.16 10.26 1.23
C ILE A 68 2.20 10.14 -0.30
N ASN A 69 1.27 10.81 -0.99
CA ASN A 69 1.22 10.81 -2.45
C ASN A 69 2.47 11.46 -3.09
N SER A 70 2.99 12.54 -2.46
CA SER A 70 4.24 13.17 -2.92
C SER A 70 5.43 12.23 -2.73
N LEU A 71 5.49 11.54 -1.59
CA LEU A 71 6.55 10.55 -1.33
C LEU A 71 6.54 9.42 -2.36
N GLU A 72 5.36 8.84 -2.63
CA GLU A 72 5.21 7.82 -3.66
C GLU A 72 5.64 8.31 -5.04
N LYS A 73 5.29 9.55 -5.40
CA LYS A 73 5.71 10.17 -6.65
C LYS A 73 7.22 10.29 -6.73
N MET A 74 7.89 10.79 -5.69
CA MET A 74 9.35 10.92 -5.63
C MET A 74 10.05 9.58 -5.92
N PHE A 75 9.59 8.48 -5.29
CA PHE A 75 10.16 7.14 -5.51
C PHE A 75 9.81 6.57 -6.89
N ASN A 76 8.61 6.85 -7.41
CA ASN A 76 8.19 6.38 -8.74
C ASN A 76 8.90 7.08 -9.90
N GLU A 77 9.42 8.29 -9.68
CA GLU A 77 10.18 9.06 -10.67
C GLU A 77 11.64 8.63 -10.79
N ILE A 78 12.11 7.75 -9.90
CA ILE A 78 13.44 7.16 -10.03
C ILE A 78 13.48 6.27 -11.28
N LYS A 79 14.29 6.65 -12.26
CA LYS A 79 14.49 5.87 -13.49
C LYS A 79 15.73 4.98 -13.37
N PRO A 80 15.76 3.86 -14.10
CA PRO A 80 16.98 3.05 -14.22
C PRO A 80 18.18 3.90 -14.65
N GLU A 81 19.34 3.55 -14.15
CA GLU A 81 20.63 4.20 -14.40
C GLU A 81 20.75 5.66 -13.89
N ASN A 82 19.66 6.25 -13.37
CA ASN A 82 19.71 7.58 -12.78
C ASN A 82 20.44 7.56 -11.44
N THR A 83 21.11 8.66 -11.18
CA THR A 83 21.70 8.95 -9.88
C THR A 83 20.63 9.44 -8.93
N VAL A 84 20.55 8.83 -7.76
CA VAL A 84 19.65 9.19 -6.65
C VAL A 84 20.48 9.79 -5.55
N ILE A 85 20.15 11.00 -5.14
CA ILE A 85 20.80 11.72 -4.04
C ILE A 85 19.92 11.53 -2.80
N LEU A 86 20.43 10.77 -1.83
CA LEU A 86 19.79 10.59 -0.51
C LEU A 86 20.48 11.47 0.51
N ASN A 87 19.76 12.42 1.09
CA ASN A 87 20.21 13.14 2.27
C ASN A 87 19.62 12.48 3.51
N THR A 88 20.47 12.03 4.38
CA THR A 88 20.13 11.21 5.56
C THR A 88 20.66 11.85 6.83
N ASP A 89 20.34 11.30 8.00
CA ASP A 89 20.92 11.65 9.30
C ASP A 89 22.43 11.34 9.38
N GLN A 90 22.97 10.53 8.44
CA GLN A 90 24.40 10.18 8.35
C GLN A 90 25.16 11.02 7.31
N GLY A 91 24.47 11.89 6.55
CA GLY A 91 25.04 12.70 5.49
C GLY A 91 24.39 12.45 4.13
N GLU A 92 25.03 12.95 3.09
CA GLU A 92 24.58 12.81 1.70
C GLU A 92 25.22 11.59 1.05
N PHE A 93 24.39 10.78 0.42
CA PHE A 93 24.80 9.58 -0.32
C PHE A 93 24.28 9.62 -1.73
N ILE A 94 25.14 9.26 -2.67
CA ILE A 94 24.85 9.24 -4.10
C ILE A 94 24.80 7.78 -4.54
N ILE A 95 23.63 7.32 -4.96
CA ILE A 95 23.38 5.93 -5.32
C ILE A 95 22.89 5.86 -6.75
N LYS A 96 23.50 5.02 -7.59
CA LYS A 96 23.04 4.79 -8.95
C LYS A 96 21.95 3.72 -8.94
N ALA A 97 20.73 4.07 -9.39
CA ALA A 97 19.62 3.14 -9.44
C ALA A 97 19.82 2.08 -10.53
N VAL A 98 19.46 0.83 -10.24
CA VAL A 98 19.44 -0.27 -11.22
C VAL A 98 18.03 -0.48 -11.74
N LYS A 99 17.90 -1.15 -12.89
CA LYS A 99 16.59 -1.45 -13.48
C LYS A 99 15.87 -2.54 -12.67
N ASP A 100 14.62 -2.30 -12.35
CA ASP A 100 13.72 -3.35 -11.86
C ASP A 100 13.36 -4.30 -13.02
N GLU A 101 13.53 -5.60 -12.83
CA GLU A 101 13.19 -6.61 -13.85
C GLU A 101 11.68 -6.68 -14.15
N LYS A 102 10.83 -6.30 -13.19
CA LYS A 102 9.37 -6.39 -13.28
C LYS A 102 8.70 -5.10 -13.72
N SER A 103 9.39 -3.99 -13.61
CA SER A 103 8.86 -2.68 -13.95
C SER A 103 9.92 -1.82 -14.63
N ASN A 104 9.52 -0.74 -15.30
CA ASN A 104 10.48 0.19 -15.89
C ASN A 104 10.94 1.26 -14.88
N ARG A 105 11.09 0.90 -13.59
CA ARG A 105 11.53 1.79 -12.51
C ARG A 105 12.97 1.54 -12.16
N GLY A 106 13.60 2.57 -11.58
CA GLY A 106 14.90 2.43 -10.94
C GLY A 106 14.74 1.94 -9.51
N LEU A 107 15.56 0.98 -9.10
CA LEU A 107 15.65 0.47 -7.74
C LEU A 107 16.98 0.84 -7.12
N ILE A 108 16.95 1.24 -5.85
CA ILE A 108 18.15 1.44 -5.03
C ILE A 108 18.31 0.38 -3.94
N GLY A 109 17.23 -0.34 -3.59
CA GLY A 109 17.28 -1.49 -2.70
C GLY A 109 17.19 -1.18 -1.22
N ILE A 110 16.32 -0.24 -0.83
CA ILE A 110 16.02 0.09 0.56
C ILE A 110 14.64 -0.41 0.98
N ASN A 111 14.52 -0.92 2.20
CA ASN A 111 13.24 -1.25 2.83
C ASN A 111 12.88 -0.13 3.80
N ILE A 112 11.84 0.63 3.44
CA ILE A 112 11.43 1.82 4.18
C ILE A 112 10.35 1.50 5.21
N ASN A 113 10.49 2.09 6.40
CA ASN A 113 9.47 2.13 7.43
C ASN A 113 8.95 3.57 7.54
N LEU A 114 7.69 3.76 7.16
CA LEU A 114 7.04 5.07 7.10
C LEU A 114 6.25 5.33 8.38
N GLN A 115 6.63 6.37 9.11
CA GLN A 115 5.83 6.92 10.19
C GLN A 115 5.13 8.19 9.69
N THR A 116 3.85 8.29 9.97
CA THR A 116 3.03 9.44 9.57
C THR A 116 2.43 10.14 10.77
N LYS A 117 2.24 11.45 10.63
CA LYS A 117 1.49 12.26 11.58
C LYS A 117 0.38 13.03 10.87
N ILE A 118 -0.58 13.49 11.65
CA ILE A 118 -1.61 14.36 11.12
C ILE A 118 -0.98 15.70 10.70
N ARG A 119 -1.42 16.26 9.58
CA ARG A 119 -0.96 17.54 9.07
C ARG A 119 -1.29 18.66 10.07
N GLN A 120 -0.37 19.62 10.22
CA GLN A 120 -0.63 20.82 11.04
C GLN A 120 -1.94 21.51 10.63
N GLY A 121 -2.71 21.93 11.63
CA GLY A 121 -4.03 22.54 11.45
C GLY A 121 -5.20 21.58 11.67
N TYR A 122 -4.96 20.28 11.78
CA TYR A 122 -5.99 19.29 12.13
C TYR A 122 -5.79 18.78 13.56
N ASN A 123 -6.90 18.42 14.23
CA ASN A 123 -6.87 17.85 15.58
C ASN A 123 -6.39 16.38 15.53
N GLU A 124 -5.51 16.00 16.46
CA GLU A 124 -5.02 14.61 16.58
C GLU A 124 -6.15 13.59 16.79
N SER A 125 -7.20 13.97 17.51
CA SER A 125 -8.37 13.11 17.70
C SER A 125 -9.08 12.82 16.38
N LEU A 126 -9.12 13.78 15.46
CA LEU A 126 -9.65 13.58 14.12
C LEU A 126 -8.85 12.50 13.35
N GLY A 127 -7.51 12.56 13.46
CA GLY A 127 -6.65 11.53 12.84
C GLY A 127 -6.90 10.14 13.38
N LYS A 128 -7.06 10.00 14.70
CA LYS A 128 -7.37 8.71 15.35
C LYS A 128 -8.73 8.16 14.91
N VAL A 129 -9.75 9.00 14.88
CA VAL A 129 -11.10 8.63 14.42
C VAL A 129 -11.06 8.24 12.94
N PHE A 130 -10.35 9.00 12.11
CA PHE A 130 -10.21 8.69 10.69
C PHE A 130 -9.52 7.33 10.47
N ASN A 131 -8.40 7.07 11.16
CA ASN A 131 -7.70 5.79 11.07
C ASN A 131 -8.59 4.62 11.50
N TRP A 132 -9.35 4.77 12.56
CA TRP A 132 -10.30 3.75 13.00
C TRP A 132 -11.38 3.49 11.92
N PHE A 133 -11.95 4.56 11.37
CA PHE A 133 -12.96 4.46 10.32
C PHE A 133 -12.40 3.83 9.04
N GLN A 134 -11.20 4.21 8.64
CA GLN A 134 -10.49 3.62 7.50
C GLN A 134 -10.31 2.09 7.67
N LEU A 135 -9.84 1.66 8.85
CA LEU A 135 -9.70 0.25 9.17
C LEU A 135 -11.04 -0.48 9.11
N LEU A 136 -12.10 0.12 9.65
CA LEU A 136 -13.45 -0.45 9.60
C LEU A 136 -13.91 -0.68 8.15
N ILE A 137 -13.78 0.32 7.29
CA ILE A 137 -14.17 0.21 5.87
C ILE A 137 -13.36 -0.87 5.16
N MET A 138 -12.03 -0.92 5.40
CA MET A 138 -11.15 -1.94 4.83
C MET A 138 -11.59 -3.35 5.26
N TRP A 139 -11.85 -3.56 6.57
CA TRP A 139 -12.30 -4.85 7.09
C TRP A 139 -13.67 -5.25 6.55
N LEU A 140 -14.62 -4.30 6.46
CA LEU A 140 -15.94 -4.56 5.88
C LEU A 140 -15.83 -5.01 4.41
N GLY A 141 -14.96 -4.38 3.63
CA GLY A 141 -14.67 -4.79 2.25
C GLY A 141 -14.10 -6.20 2.19
N MET A 142 -13.04 -6.46 2.95
CA MET A 142 -12.33 -7.75 2.96
C MET A 142 -13.25 -8.90 3.42
N VAL A 143 -13.98 -8.73 4.52
CA VAL A 143 -14.87 -9.77 5.04
C VAL A 143 -16.01 -10.06 4.07
N ASN A 144 -16.63 -9.03 3.49
CA ASN A 144 -17.71 -9.23 2.53
C ASN A 144 -17.23 -9.96 1.27
N ILE A 145 -16.07 -9.59 0.72
CA ILE A 145 -15.48 -10.31 -0.43
C ILE A 145 -15.17 -11.75 -0.04
N GLY A 146 -14.50 -11.98 1.10
CA GLY A 146 -14.14 -13.31 1.57
C GLY A 146 -15.36 -14.21 1.76
N VAL A 147 -16.38 -13.74 2.46
CA VAL A 147 -17.64 -14.48 2.69
C VAL A 147 -18.38 -14.71 1.35
N GLY A 148 -18.40 -13.71 0.47
CA GLY A 148 -19.00 -13.85 -0.85
C GLY A 148 -18.34 -14.94 -1.69
N LEU A 149 -17.01 -14.93 -1.75
CA LEU A 149 -16.23 -15.95 -2.46
C LEU A 149 -16.37 -17.34 -1.83
N PHE A 150 -16.30 -17.42 -0.49
CA PHE A 150 -16.46 -18.68 0.22
C PHE A 150 -17.83 -19.31 -0.06
N ASN A 151 -18.89 -18.49 -0.08
CA ASN A 151 -20.25 -18.95 -0.37
C ASN A 151 -20.48 -19.36 -1.82
N LEU A 152 -19.58 -19.04 -2.75
CA LEU A 152 -19.58 -19.51 -4.14
C LEU A 152 -18.88 -20.87 -4.33
N LEU A 153 -18.12 -21.34 -3.33
CA LEU A 153 -17.46 -22.65 -3.45
C LEU A 153 -18.48 -23.77 -3.57
N PRO A 154 -18.22 -24.83 -4.37
CA PRO A 154 -19.12 -25.97 -4.56
C PRO A 154 -19.09 -26.93 -3.37
N LEU A 155 -19.26 -26.41 -2.17
CA LEU A 155 -19.28 -27.13 -0.91
C LEU A 155 -20.71 -27.32 -0.41
N GLY A 156 -21.06 -28.51 0.06
CA GLY A 156 -22.43 -28.84 0.48
C GLY A 156 -23.12 -27.87 1.43
N PRO A 157 -22.44 -27.34 2.47
CA PRO A 157 -23.10 -26.48 3.47
C PRO A 157 -23.31 -25.01 3.04
N VAL A 158 -22.70 -24.57 1.91
CA VAL A 158 -22.79 -23.18 1.43
C VAL A 158 -23.67 -23.05 0.19
N ASP A 159 -24.06 -21.81 -0.13
CA ASP A 159 -24.97 -21.51 -1.26
C ASP A 159 -24.42 -22.04 -2.60
N GLY A 160 -23.09 -21.96 -2.82
CA GLY A 160 -22.42 -22.47 -4.00
C GLY A 160 -22.61 -23.98 -4.22
N GLY A 161 -22.62 -24.77 -3.17
CA GLY A 161 -22.90 -26.21 -3.25
C GLY A 161 -24.33 -26.50 -3.72
N ARG A 162 -25.30 -25.72 -3.25
CA ARG A 162 -26.69 -25.83 -3.71
C ARG A 162 -26.84 -25.43 -5.18
N MET A 163 -26.15 -24.35 -5.59
CA MET A 163 -26.12 -23.88 -6.98
C MET A 163 -25.49 -24.95 -7.90
N PHE A 164 -24.35 -25.53 -7.48
CA PHE A 164 -23.67 -26.58 -8.20
C PHE A 164 -24.52 -27.85 -8.33
N TYR A 165 -25.16 -28.26 -7.24
CA TYR A 165 -26.09 -29.39 -7.27
C TYR A 165 -27.27 -29.18 -8.22
N SER A 166 -27.87 -27.99 -8.19
CA SER A 166 -28.96 -27.63 -9.11
C SER A 166 -28.54 -27.62 -10.59
N LEU A 167 -27.30 -27.16 -10.85
CA LEU A 167 -26.72 -27.21 -12.19
C LEU A 167 -26.54 -28.64 -12.69
N LEU A 168 -25.98 -29.53 -11.83
CA LEU A 168 -25.81 -30.95 -12.19
C LEU A 168 -27.14 -31.64 -12.47
N LEU A 169 -28.16 -31.36 -11.67
CA LEU A 169 -29.53 -31.91 -11.91
C LEU A 169 -30.13 -31.42 -13.24
N GLY A 170 -29.83 -30.16 -13.62
CA GLY A 170 -30.26 -29.62 -14.92
C GLY A 170 -29.61 -30.29 -16.12
N ILE A 171 -28.34 -30.67 -15.99
CA ILE A 171 -27.57 -31.34 -17.06
C ILE A 171 -27.92 -32.83 -17.15
N THR A 172 -28.26 -33.47 -16.03
CA THR A 172 -28.52 -34.92 -15.97
C THR A 172 -29.99 -35.29 -16.20
N LYS A 173 -30.88 -34.32 -16.38
CA LYS A 173 -32.33 -34.55 -16.66
C LYS A 173 -32.67 -34.69 -18.14
N ASP A 174 -31.68 -34.52 -19.04
CA ASP A 174 -31.77 -34.82 -20.45
C ASP A 174 -31.12 -36.22 -20.71
#